data_b1999139a4dc797f42e41921becbcf2b
#
_entry.id   b1999139a4dc797f42e41921becbcf2b
#
_cell.length_a   1.000
_cell.length_b   1.000
_cell.length_c   1.000
_cell.angle_alpha   90.00
_cell.angle_beta   90.00
_cell.angle_gamma   90.00
#
_symmetry.space_group_name_H-M   'P 1'
#
loop_
_entity.id
_entity.type
_entity.pdbx_description
1 polymer ?
#
loop_
_entity_poly.entity_id
_entity_poly.type
_entity_poly.pdbx_seq_one_letter_code
_entity_poly.pdbx_strand_id
1 'polypeptide(L)'
;MRRLSIFFVVVMLMASVSVNAQEYKKSTVKGITNAFISTLMPGELKGTLQFFDPDYVAEQHDSFLEGRTEQFVAEFLCGNVKKGFYDMTPQLNRIKSMKVKKTCCDVEKDEIYADVQIVMDYGVKYIVRLQLRVTESGDLRFIGAVG
;
A
#
# COMPACT_ATOMS: atom_id res chain seq x y z
N MET A 1 -39.19 1.51 -42.75
CA MET A 1 -38.80 0.54 -41.73
C MET A 1 -37.27 0.44 -41.46
N ARG A 2 -36.45 1.23 -42.08
CA ARG A 2 -34.98 1.18 -41.82
C ARG A 2 -34.45 2.16 -40.75
N ARG A 3 -35.31 3.02 -40.21
CA ARG A 3 -34.88 4.03 -39.23
C ARG A 3 -35.03 3.61 -37.76
N LEU A 4 -35.74 2.52 -37.48
CA LEU A 4 -35.95 2.03 -36.10
C LEU A 4 -34.79 1.16 -35.60
N SER A 5 -34.03 0.51 -36.50
CA SER A 5 -32.94 -0.38 -36.12
C SER A 5 -31.69 0.36 -35.64
N ILE A 6 -31.46 1.60 -36.08
CA ILE A 6 -30.28 2.38 -35.70
C ILE A 6 -30.43 2.95 -34.27
N PHE A 7 -31.66 3.25 -33.84
CA PHE A 7 -31.91 3.75 -32.48
C PHE A 7 -31.71 2.67 -31.42
N PHE A 8 -31.99 1.41 -31.76
CA PHE A 8 -31.80 0.30 -30.80
C PHE A 8 -30.31 -0.06 -30.59
N VAL A 9 -29.48 0.09 -31.62
CA VAL A 9 -28.04 -0.19 -31.54
C VAL A 9 -27.31 0.89 -30.72
N VAL A 10 -27.75 2.15 -30.83
CA VAL A 10 -27.16 3.27 -30.07
C VAL A 10 -27.51 3.17 -28.57
N VAL A 11 -28.73 2.73 -28.24
CA VAL A 11 -29.17 2.54 -26.86
C VAL A 11 -28.49 1.35 -26.20
N MET A 12 -28.17 0.29 -26.95
CA MET A 12 -27.40 -0.85 -26.43
C MET A 12 -25.90 -0.53 -26.21
N LEU A 13 -25.34 0.40 -26.96
CA LEU A 13 -23.94 0.83 -26.79
C LEU A 13 -23.74 1.77 -25.58
N MET A 14 -24.82 2.41 -25.11
CA MET A 14 -24.76 3.25 -23.91
C MET A 14 -24.92 2.46 -22.58
N ALA A 15 -25.37 1.22 -22.65
CA ALA A 15 -25.63 0.40 -21.46
C ALA A 15 -24.40 -0.41 -21.01
N SER A 16 -23.27 -0.36 -21.73
CA SER A 16 -22.08 -1.17 -21.44
C SER A 16 -20.91 -0.40 -20.82
N VAL A 17 -21.10 0.84 -20.40
CA VAL A 17 -20.11 1.57 -19.59
C VAL A 17 -20.67 1.71 -18.16
N SER A 18 -21.03 0.60 -17.54
CA SER A 18 -20.93 0.53 -16.09
C SER A 18 -19.45 0.36 -15.78
N VAL A 19 -18.72 1.46 -15.78
CA VAL A 19 -17.47 1.55 -15.05
C VAL A 19 -17.83 1.10 -13.64
N ASN A 20 -17.45 -0.11 -13.26
CA ASN A 20 -17.43 -0.52 -11.88
C ASN A 20 -16.50 0.47 -11.19
N ALA A 21 -17.06 1.57 -10.69
CA ALA A 21 -16.36 2.47 -9.79
C ALA A 21 -15.99 1.63 -8.58
N GLN A 22 -14.74 1.19 -8.51
CA GLN A 22 -14.24 0.41 -7.40
C GLN A 22 -14.36 1.29 -6.17
N GLU A 23 -15.26 0.92 -5.25
CA GLU A 23 -15.48 1.67 -4.04
C GLU A 23 -14.34 1.40 -3.05
N TYR A 24 -13.44 2.38 -2.91
CA TYR A 24 -12.37 2.31 -1.93
C TYR A 24 -12.90 2.68 -0.56
N LYS A 25 -12.73 1.78 0.41
CA LYS A 25 -13.17 1.93 1.79
C LYS A 25 -12.01 1.76 2.77
N LYS A 26 -12.19 2.23 3.99
CA LYS A 26 -11.27 1.95 5.10
C LYS A 26 -11.01 0.45 5.28
N SER A 27 -12.02 -0.40 5.04
CA SER A 27 -11.87 -1.85 5.07
C SER A 27 -10.94 -2.37 3.97
N THR A 28 -10.94 -1.76 2.79
CA THR A 28 -10.03 -2.08 1.68
C THR A 28 -8.58 -1.78 2.07
N VAL A 29 -8.34 -0.59 2.63
CA VAL A 29 -7.02 -0.18 3.14
C VAL A 29 -6.54 -1.13 4.23
N LYS A 30 -7.41 -1.47 5.18
CA LYS A 30 -7.11 -2.44 6.24
C LYS A 30 -6.80 -3.82 5.69
N GLY A 31 -7.55 -4.29 4.69
CA GLY A 31 -7.35 -5.58 4.05
C GLY A 31 -5.98 -5.70 3.38
N ILE A 32 -5.60 -4.70 2.58
CA ILE A 32 -4.30 -4.65 1.91
C ILE A 32 -3.16 -4.59 2.93
N THR A 33 -3.30 -3.76 3.96
CA THR A 33 -2.27 -3.63 5.00
C THR A 33 -2.12 -4.92 5.79
N ASN A 34 -3.20 -5.60 6.12
CA ASN A 34 -3.13 -6.91 6.78
C ASN A 34 -2.52 -7.99 5.89
N ALA A 35 -2.81 -7.98 4.59
CA ALA A 35 -2.19 -8.90 3.63
C ALA A 35 -0.68 -8.68 3.53
N PHE A 36 -0.24 -7.42 3.49
CA PHE A 36 1.18 -7.06 3.56
C PHE A 36 1.84 -7.59 4.85
N ILE A 37 1.23 -7.33 6.01
CA ILE A 37 1.73 -7.83 7.30
C ILE A 37 1.83 -9.35 7.30
N SER A 38 0.80 -10.05 6.81
CA SER A 38 0.75 -11.51 6.76
C SER A 38 1.80 -12.11 5.82
N THR A 39 2.21 -11.38 4.79
CA THR A 39 3.29 -11.77 3.88
C THR A 39 4.66 -11.49 4.50
N LEU A 40 4.81 -10.35 5.17
CA LEU A 40 6.07 -9.93 5.77
C LEU A 40 6.47 -10.77 6.99
N MET A 41 5.53 -11.04 7.89
CA MET A 41 5.82 -11.68 9.18
C MET A 41 6.44 -13.08 9.06
N PRO A 42 6.05 -13.95 8.10
CA PRO A 42 6.74 -15.22 7.86
C PRO A 42 8.09 -15.09 7.16
N GLY A 43 8.45 -13.89 6.69
CA GLY A 43 9.74 -13.63 6.01
C GLY A 43 9.69 -13.72 4.48
N GLU A 44 8.52 -13.67 3.87
CA GLU A 44 8.33 -13.68 2.42
C GLU A 44 8.62 -12.28 1.78
N LEU A 45 9.87 -11.85 1.88
CA LEU A 45 10.29 -10.49 1.52
C LEU A 45 9.99 -10.14 0.06
N LYS A 46 10.27 -11.04 -0.87
CA LYS A 46 9.99 -10.80 -2.31
C LYS A 46 8.50 -10.64 -2.58
N GLY A 47 7.66 -11.40 -1.87
CA GLY A 47 6.21 -11.29 -1.95
C GLY A 47 5.67 -9.96 -1.47
N THR A 48 6.40 -9.23 -0.62
CA THR A 48 5.97 -7.91 -0.13
C THR A 48 5.99 -6.83 -1.20
N LEU A 49 6.85 -6.94 -2.23
CA LEU A 49 6.98 -5.92 -3.27
C LEU A 49 5.70 -5.72 -4.08
N GLN A 50 4.83 -6.73 -4.17
CA GLN A 50 3.52 -6.62 -4.84
C GLN A 50 2.58 -5.58 -4.22
N PHE A 51 2.80 -5.21 -2.96
CA PHE A 51 1.96 -4.24 -2.25
C PHE A 51 2.40 -2.80 -2.47
N PHE A 52 3.57 -2.58 -3.08
CA PHE A 52 4.11 -1.27 -3.36
C PHE A 52 3.77 -0.81 -4.78
N ASP A 53 3.62 0.49 -4.93
CA ASP A 53 3.52 1.10 -6.25
C ASP A 53 4.80 0.84 -7.05
N PRO A 54 4.70 0.38 -8.31
CA PRO A 54 5.87 0.06 -9.12
C PRO A 54 6.84 1.23 -9.31
N ASP A 55 6.33 2.45 -9.47
CA ASP A 55 7.16 3.65 -9.62
C ASP A 55 7.92 3.95 -8.32
N TYR A 56 7.23 3.81 -7.19
CA TYR A 56 7.86 3.96 -5.87
C TYR A 56 8.98 2.93 -5.65
N VAL A 57 8.76 1.67 -6.06
CA VAL A 57 9.79 0.63 -5.99
C VAL A 57 10.98 1.00 -6.89
N ALA A 58 10.73 1.41 -8.14
CA ALA A 58 11.78 1.79 -9.08
C ALA A 58 12.62 2.96 -8.54
N GLU A 59 12.00 3.98 -7.97
CA GLU A 59 12.67 5.15 -7.42
C GLU A 59 13.46 4.86 -6.14
N GLN A 60 12.91 4.07 -5.24
CA GLN A 60 13.47 3.85 -3.90
C GLN A 60 14.29 2.57 -3.81
N HIS A 61 13.80 1.46 -4.40
CA HIS A 61 14.49 0.18 -4.34
C HIS A 61 15.76 0.17 -5.18
N ASP A 62 15.76 0.82 -6.34
CA ASP A 62 16.94 0.88 -7.22
C ASP A 62 18.06 1.77 -6.64
N SER A 63 17.74 2.65 -5.69
CA SER A 63 18.74 3.37 -4.91
C SER A 63 19.47 2.46 -3.92
N PHE A 64 18.90 1.32 -3.55
CA PHE A 64 19.51 0.25 -2.80
C PHE A 64 20.07 -0.76 -3.78
N LEU A 65 21.37 -0.93 -3.83
CA LEU A 65 22.08 -1.89 -4.67
C LEU A 65 21.38 -3.26 -4.70
N GLU A 66 21.39 -3.91 -5.86
CA GLU A 66 20.74 -5.20 -6.14
C GLU A 66 20.69 -6.17 -4.96
N GLY A 67 19.51 -6.71 -4.65
CA GLY A 67 19.31 -7.76 -3.65
C GLY A 67 18.92 -7.30 -2.25
N ARG A 68 18.66 -6.01 -2.03
CA ARG A 68 18.36 -5.45 -0.69
C ARG A 68 16.87 -5.18 -0.42
N THR A 69 16.00 -6.09 -0.82
CA THR A 69 14.57 -5.99 -0.49
C THR A 69 14.34 -5.88 1.02
N GLU A 70 15.13 -6.58 1.83
CA GLU A 70 15.06 -6.48 3.28
C GLU A 70 15.34 -5.07 3.78
N GLN A 71 16.38 -4.42 3.28
CA GLN A 71 16.69 -3.04 3.65
C GLN A 71 15.61 -2.07 3.18
N PHE A 72 15.10 -2.23 1.96
CA PHE A 72 14.01 -1.41 1.45
C PHE A 72 12.76 -1.48 2.34
N VAL A 73 12.32 -2.68 2.71
CA VAL A 73 11.16 -2.87 3.58
C VAL A 73 11.43 -2.35 4.99
N ALA A 74 12.63 -2.57 5.52
CA ALA A 74 13.01 -2.09 6.84
C ALA A 74 13.00 -0.56 6.90
N GLU A 75 13.55 0.12 5.91
CA GLU A 75 13.52 1.58 5.83
C GLU A 75 12.11 2.14 5.62
N PHE A 76 11.30 1.47 4.81
CA PHE A 76 9.89 1.80 4.67
C PHE A 76 9.17 1.76 6.02
N LEU A 77 9.40 0.74 6.83
CA LEU A 77 8.79 0.60 8.16
C LEU A 77 9.38 1.54 9.22
N CYS A 78 10.53 2.16 8.96
CA CYS A 78 11.05 3.24 9.81
C CYS A 78 10.23 4.53 9.66
N GLY A 79 9.57 4.71 8.54
CA GLY A 79 9.08 6.02 8.14
C GLY A 79 10.23 6.98 7.84
N ASN A 80 9.95 8.17 7.33
CA ASN A 80 10.95 9.21 7.10
C ASN A 80 11.37 9.88 8.41
N VAL A 81 11.88 9.11 9.34
CA VAL A 81 12.20 9.64 10.64
C VAL A 81 13.54 10.36 10.59
N LYS A 82 13.58 11.60 11.08
CA LYS A 82 14.73 12.49 11.02
C LYS A 82 16.02 11.79 11.48
N LYS A 83 17.05 11.85 10.63
CA LYS A 83 18.43 11.46 10.99
C LYS A 83 18.78 11.96 12.39
N GLY A 84 19.06 11.08 13.31
CA GLY A 84 19.38 11.38 14.70
C GLY A 84 18.77 10.39 15.68
N PHE A 85 17.67 9.75 15.34
CA PHE A 85 17.05 8.71 16.16
C PHE A 85 17.29 7.30 15.61
N TYR A 86 17.92 7.17 14.44
CA TYR A 86 17.83 5.99 13.58
C TYR A 86 19.16 5.50 13.00
N ASP A 87 20.14 5.33 13.81
CA ASP A 87 21.15 4.31 13.53
C ASP A 87 20.57 2.88 13.64
N MET A 88 19.24 2.79 13.81
CA MET A 88 18.54 1.54 14.03
C MET A 88 17.42 1.37 13.01
N THR A 89 17.78 1.09 11.76
CA THR A 89 16.88 0.43 10.82
C THR A 89 16.31 -0.80 11.54
N PRO A 90 14.97 -0.94 11.70
CA PRO A 90 14.43 -2.07 12.41
C PRO A 90 14.86 -3.35 11.71
N GLN A 91 15.51 -4.23 12.44
CA GLN A 91 15.77 -5.56 11.92
C GLN A 91 14.43 -6.29 11.80
N LEU A 92 14.04 -6.63 10.58
CA LEU A 92 12.72 -7.21 10.31
C LEU A 92 12.48 -8.49 11.11
N ASN A 93 13.54 -9.31 11.31
CA ASN A 93 13.48 -10.53 12.09
C ASN A 93 13.27 -10.29 13.61
N ARG A 94 13.40 -9.05 14.07
CA ARG A 94 13.16 -8.66 15.47
C ARG A 94 11.78 -8.05 15.69
N ILE A 95 10.95 -7.95 14.67
CA ILE A 95 9.55 -7.54 14.81
C ILE A 95 8.77 -8.67 15.44
N LYS A 96 8.25 -8.42 16.63
CA LYS A 96 7.41 -9.36 17.37
C LYS A 96 5.97 -9.38 16.85
N SER A 97 5.43 -8.21 16.57
CA SER A 97 4.06 -8.09 16.04
C SER A 97 3.83 -6.76 15.32
N MET A 98 2.89 -6.79 14.39
CA MET A 98 2.39 -5.62 13.69
C MET A 98 0.86 -5.63 13.74
N LYS A 99 0.25 -4.48 14.00
CA LYS A 99 -1.20 -4.35 14.09
C LYS A 99 -1.69 -3.04 13.51
N VAL A 100 -2.66 -3.10 12.60
CA VAL A 100 -3.36 -1.91 12.11
C VAL A 100 -4.18 -1.29 13.24
N LYS A 101 -3.92 -0.03 13.54
CA LYS A 101 -4.59 0.75 14.60
C LYS A 101 -5.66 1.67 14.05
N LYS A 102 -5.39 2.27 12.89
CA LYS A 102 -6.29 3.23 12.26
C LYS A 102 -6.13 3.16 10.75
N THR A 103 -7.19 3.41 10.03
CA THR A 103 -7.18 3.56 8.58
C THR A 103 -7.96 4.80 8.16
N CYS A 104 -7.53 5.45 7.08
CA CYS A 104 -8.24 6.49 6.38
C CYS A 104 -8.33 6.13 4.90
N CYS A 105 -9.43 6.48 4.28
CA CYS A 105 -9.62 6.32 2.85
C CYS A 105 -10.47 7.48 2.33
N ASP A 106 -9.81 8.60 2.05
CA ASP A 106 -10.42 9.78 1.41
C ASP A 106 -9.72 10.02 0.09
N VAL A 107 -10.27 9.43 -0.97
CA VAL A 107 -9.69 9.48 -2.32
C VAL A 107 -9.73 10.90 -2.87
N GLU A 108 -10.75 11.71 -2.53
CA GLU A 108 -10.88 13.08 -3.01
C GLU A 108 -9.79 14.00 -2.46
N LYS A 109 -9.36 13.75 -1.22
CA LYS A 109 -8.28 14.50 -0.57
C LYS A 109 -6.90 13.87 -0.73
N ASP A 110 -6.81 12.75 -1.43
CA ASP A 110 -5.59 11.95 -1.53
C ASP A 110 -5.03 11.54 -0.14
N GLU A 111 -5.94 11.31 0.81
CA GLU A 111 -5.61 10.89 2.16
C GLU A 111 -5.97 9.41 2.36
N ILE A 112 -5.08 8.53 1.89
CA ILE A 112 -5.25 7.08 2.03
C ILE A 112 -4.07 6.56 2.84
N TYR A 113 -4.35 6.05 4.06
CA TYR A 113 -3.28 5.55 4.92
C TYR A 113 -3.76 4.50 5.92
N ALA A 114 -2.79 3.75 6.44
CA ALA A 114 -2.94 2.89 7.60
C ALA A 114 -1.89 3.23 8.66
N ASP A 115 -2.31 3.49 9.88
CA ASP A 115 -1.42 3.60 11.04
C ASP A 115 -1.21 2.20 11.61
N VAL A 116 0.03 1.72 11.59
CA VAL A 116 0.42 0.40 12.03
C VAL A 116 1.30 0.50 13.27
N GLN A 117 0.91 -0.18 14.35
CA GLN A 117 1.76 -0.34 15.52
C GLN A 117 2.72 -1.49 15.28
N ILE A 118 4.00 -1.23 15.45
CA ILE A 118 5.08 -2.20 15.40
C ILE A 118 5.60 -2.41 16.81
N VAL A 119 5.74 -3.66 17.21
CA VAL A 119 6.32 -4.07 18.49
C VAL A 119 7.56 -4.90 18.21
N MET A 120 8.69 -4.47 18.73
CA MET A 120 9.95 -5.18 18.62
C MET A 120 10.09 -6.21 19.76
N ASP A 121 10.88 -7.25 19.54
CA ASP A 121 11.11 -8.32 20.52
C ASP A 121 11.79 -7.83 21.81
N TYR A 122 12.50 -6.70 21.73
CA TYR A 122 13.15 -6.04 22.88
C TYR A 122 12.27 -4.96 23.55
N GLY A 123 10.95 -4.96 23.28
CA GLY A 123 9.96 -4.18 24.00
C GLY A 123 9.66 -2.78 23.43
N VAL A 124 10.42 -2.30 22.44
CA VAL A 124 10.14 -1.02 21.80
C VAL A 124 8.85 -1.12 20.98
N LYS A 125 8.00 -0.08 21.11
CA LYS A 125 6.75 0.05 20.37
C LYS A 125 6.73 1.41 19.67
N TYR A 126 6.32 1.43 18.42
CA TYR A 126 6.11 2.68 17.68
C TYR A 126 4.97 2.53 16.68
N ILE A 127 4.49 3.66 16.17
CA ILE A 127 3.46 3.70 15.12
C ILE A 127 4.09 4.30 13.88
N VAL A 128 3.88 3.63 12.75
CA VAL A 128 4.22 4.14 11.43
C VAL A 128 2.95 4.31 10.61
N ARG A 129 2.84 5.41 9.89
CA ARG A 129 1.77 5.67 8.93
C ARG A 129 2.20 5.21 7.56
N LEU A 130 1.59 4.17 7.05
CA LEU A 130 1.79 3.67 5.71
C LEU A 130 0.83 4.40 4.76
N GLN A 131 1.39 5.12 3.79
CA GLN A 131 0.64 5.89 2.82
C GLN A 131 0.39 5.06 1.56
N LEU A 132 -0.83 5.16 1.01
CA LEU A 132 -1.24 4.46 -0.19
C LEU A 132 -1.77 5.45 -1.24
N ARG A 133 -1.77 5.00 -2.48
CA ARG A 133 -2.50 5.66 -3.56
C ARG A 133 -3.24 4.65 -4.43
N VAL A 134 -4.21 5.14 -5.19
CA VAL A 134 -4.83 4.39 -6.27
C VAL A 134 -3.93 4.48 -7.50
N THR A 135 -3.48 3.35 -8.02
CA THR A 135 -2.68 3.28 -9.25
C THR A 135 -3.56 3.48 -10.48
N GLU A 136 -2.93 3.66 -11.64
CA GLU A 136 -3.65 3.74 -12.93
C GLU A 136 -4.48 2.49 -13.23
N SER A 137 -4.04 1.32 -12.75
CA SER A 137 -4.80 0.07 -12.86
C SER A 137 -5.97 -0.05 -11.87
N GLY A 138 -6.15 0.93 -10.98
CA GLY A 138 -7.21 0.94 -9.99
C GLY A 138 -6.89 0.19 -8.69
N ASP A 139 -5.65 -0.25 -8.51
CA ASP A 139 -5.22 -0.93 -7.29
C ASP A 139 -4.71 0.05 -6.24
N LEU A 140 -4.92 -0.26 -4.96
CA LEU A 140 -4.26 0.43 -3.87
C LEU A 140 -2.86 -0.13 -3.66
N ARG A 141 -1.86 0.77 -3.60
CA ARG A 141 -0.45 0.40 -3.39
C ARG A 141 0.23 1.39 -2.43
N PHE A 142 1.19 0.91 -1.67
CA PHE A 142 2.01 1.75 -0.81
C PHE A 142 2.93 2.64 -1.64
N ILE A 143 3.04 3.90 -1.22
CA ILE A 143 3.88 4.93 -1.85
C ILE A 143 4.81 5.63 -0.86
N GLY A 144 4.74 5.31 0.41
CA GLY A 144 5.56 5.93 1.42
C GLY A 144 5.14 5.55 2.83
N ALA A 145 5.94 5.96 3.78
CA ALA A 145 5.65 5.82 5.19
C ALA A 145 6.18 7.03 5.98
N VAL A 146 5.50 7.36 7.07
CA VAL A 146 5.85 8.46 7.98
C VAL A 146 5.79 7.95 9.41
N GLY A 147 6.86 8.14 10.14
CA GLY A 147 6.98 7.75 11.54
C GLY A 147 6.83 8.88 12.54
#